data_16807eb2b7d4c1118833e431d83c134c
#
_entry.id   16807eb2b7d4c1118833e431d83c134c
#
_cell.length_a   1.000
_cell.length_b   1.000
_cell.length_c   1.000
_cell.angle_alpha   90.00
_cell.angle_beta   90.00
_cell.angle_gamma   90.00
#
_symmetry.space_group_name_H-M   'P 1'
#
loop_
_entity.id
_entity.type
_entity.pdbx_description
1 polymer ?
#
loop_
_entity_poly.entity_id
_entity_poly.type
_entity_poly.pdbx_seq_one_letter_code
_entity_poly.pdbx_strand_id
1 'polypeptide(L)'
;MPLTHYSDRHLVKLLATESRRTDTSPHELASSHIALGRFLGGELLEHLPLEPRAIHHPQGIRQGWQVAQEHQVALIVLMRAGLYAGEGVREVLKSAPMLHVSAPRGRGLSEGDLGQLAQCGVRTCVLIDSVVNTGGSIEPVLGQLGVRGMRAFVLSLVAPRSTAERLAAAWPEAHFLLARVSDNQYVGTGPADTGNRLFGTIELEEGRSP
;
A
#
# COMPACT_ATOMS: atom_id res chain seq x y z
N MET A 1 16.11 -6.30 -6.69
CA MET A 1 16.46 -5.72 -5.37
C MET A 1 15.20 -5.69 -4.53
N PRO A 2 15.24 -6.04 -3.23
CA PRO A 2 14.03 -6.08 -2.41
C PRO A 2 13.43 -4.69 -2.10
N LEU A 3 14.16 -3.61 -2.33
CA LEU A 3 13.71 -2.24 -2.08
C LEU A 3 13.84 -1.39 -3.34
N THR A 4 12.72 -0.82 -3.77
CA THR A 4 12.64 0.18 -4.84
C THR A 4 11.87 1.39 -4.32
N HIS A 5 12.36 2.60 -4.58
CA HIS A 5 11.63 3.83 -4.28
C HIS A 5 11.65 4.79 -5.47
N TYR A 6 10.60 5.56 -5.57
CA TYR A 6 10.31 6.42 -6.72
C TYR A 6 10.40 7.91 -6.37
N SER A 7 11.20 8.26 -5.35
CA SER A 7 11.34 9.62 -4.82
C SER A 7 11.71 10.67 -5.88
N ASP A 8 12.38 10.25 -6.94
CA ASP A 8 12.84 11.15 -8.01
C ASP A 8 11.83 11.35 -9.13
N ARG A 9 10.76 10.55 -9.18
CA ARG A 9 9.71 10.70 -10.18
C ARG A 9 8.95 12.01 -9.97
N HIS A 10 8.77 12.78 -11.01
CA HIS A 10 8.08 14.09 -10.95
C HIS A 10 6.65 13.95 -10.44
N LEU A 11 5.91 12.93 -10.89
CA LEU A 11 4.56 12.66 -10.40
C LEU A 11 4.54 12.45 -8.88
N VAL A 12 5.47 11.65 -8.35
CA VAL A 12 5.58 11.40 -6.91
C VAL A 12 5.92 12.67 -6.15
N LYS A 13 6.85 13.49 -6.67
CA LYS A 13 7.21 14.79 -6.07
C LYS A 13 6.01 15.71 -5.96
N LEU A 14 5.20 15.82 -7.01
CA LEU A 14 4.01 16.67 -7.03
C LEU A 14 2.95 16.17 -6.05
N LEU A 15 2.54 14.90 -6.14
CA LEU A 15 1.53 14.31 -5.26
C LEU A 15 1.98 14.29 -3.79
N ALA A 16 3.25 14.00 -3.52
CA ALA A 16 3.79 14.04 -2.17
C ALA A 16 3.88 15.47 -1.61
N THR A 17 3.96 16.49 -2.44
CA THR A 17 3.91 17.89 -2.01
C THR A 17 2.53 18.18 -1.43
N GLU A 18 1.46 17.85 -2.14
CA GLU A 18 0.09 18.00 -1.64
C GLU A 18 -0.15 17.21 -0.35
N SER A 19 0.31 15.96 -0.28
CA SER A 19 0.15 15.12 0.92
C SER A 19 0.82 15.68 2.17
N ARG A 20 1.86 16.53 2.02
CA ARG A 20 2.65 17.07 3.14
C ARG A 20 2.18 18.43 3.64
N ARG A 21 1.38 19.15 2.88
CA ARG A 21 0.87 20.46 3.28
C ARG A 21 -0.04 20.31 4.52
N THR A 22 0.02 21.24 5.43
CA THR A 22 -0.82 21.24 6.64
C THR A 22 -2.24 21.68 6.36
N ASP A 23 -2.43 22.49 5.31
CA ASP A 23 -3.70 23.04 4.86
C ASP A 23 -4.42 22.17 3.81
N THR A 24 -3.87 21.01 3.45
CA THR A 24 -4.55 20.06 2.56
C THR A 24 -5.78 19.47 3.28
N SER A 25 -6.93 19.63 2.66
CA SER A 25 -8.18 19.06 3.19
C SER A 25 -8.14 17.53 3.21
N PRO A 26 -8.96 16.86 4.06
CA PRO A 26 -9.05 15.39 4.07
C PRO A 26 -9.37 14.80 2.69
N HIS A 27 -10.23 15.45 1.91
CA HIS A 27 -10.60 15.01 0.57
C HIS A 27 -9.44 15.10 -0.44
N GLU A 28 -8.71 16.21 -0.44
CA GLU A 28 -7.53 16.38 -1.31
C GLU A 28 -6.41 15.41 -0.92
N LEU A 29 -6.21 15.20 0.39
CA LEU A 29 -5.26 14.22 0.90
C LEU A 29 -5.63 12.80 0.46
N ALA A 30 -6.90 12.41 0.57
CA ALA A 30 -7.41 11.14 0.09
C ALA A 30 -7.18 10.97 -1.42
N SER A 31 -7.49 12.00 -2.22
CA SER A 31 -7.27 12.00 -3.67
C SER A 31 -5.80 11.82 -4.04
N SER A 32 -4.90 12.48 -3.31
CA SER A 32 -3.45 12.32 -3.49
C SER A 32 -2.99 10.89 -3.15
N HIS A 33 -3.55 10.29 -2.09
CA HIS A 33 -3.24 8.91 -1.69
C HIS A 33 -3.74 7.89 -2.73
N ILE A 34 -4.94 8.08 -3.29
CA ILE A 34 -5.45 7.24 -4.40
C ILE A 34 -4.51 7.34 -5.61
N ALA A 35 -4.11 8.56 -5.99
CA ALA A 35 -3.23 8.76 -7.13
C ALA A 35 -1.84 8.11 -6.93
N LEU A 36 -1.25 8.22 -5.75
CA LEU A 36 0.00 7.53 -5.39
C LEU A 36 -0.17 6.01 -5.33
N GLY A 37 -1.30 5.53 -4.81
CA GLY A 37 -1.65 4.12 -4.79
C GLY A 37 -1.77 3.54 -6.20
N ARG A 38 -2.45 4.25 -7.11
CA ARG A 38 -2.55 3.88 -8.54
C ARG A 38 -1.18 3.83 -9.20
N PHE A 39 -0.32 4.81 -8.92
CA PHE A 39 1.06 4.82 -9.41
C PHE A 39 1.83 3.58 -8.94
N LEU A 40 1.81 3.27 -7.63
CA LEU A 40 2.48 2.10 -7.07
C LEU A 40 1.88 0.79 -7.58
N GLY A 41 0.56 0.74 -7.82
CA GLY A 41 -0.10 -0.39 -8.46
C GLY A 41 0.42 -0.63 -9.88
N GLY A 42 0.65 0.44 -10.64
CA GLY A 42 1.29 0.36 -11.97
C GLY A 42 2.71 -0.21 -11.90
N GLU A 43 3.52 0.28 -10.97
CA GLU A 43 4.89 -0.22 -10.78
C GLU A 43 4.90 -1.68 -10.26
N LEU A 44 3.90 -2.08 -9.49
CA LEU A 44 3.73 -3.47 -9.05
C LEU A 44 3.48 -4.43 -10.24
N LEU A 45 2.78 -3.97 -11.29
CA LEU A 45 2.51 -4.81 -12.47
C LEU A 45 3.79 -5.30 -13.16
N GLU A 46 4.89 -4.55 -13.08
CA GLU A 46 6.19 -4.96 -13.65
C GLU A 46 6.78 -6.21 -12.94
N HIS A 47 6.21 -6.59 -11.79
CA HIS A 47 6.60 -7.75 -11.02
C HIS A 47 5.61 -8.93 -11.10
N LEU A 48 4.49 -8.74 -11.81
CA LEU A 48 3.45 -9.76 -11.97
C LEU A 48 3.47 -10.33 -13.38
N PRO A 49 3.25 -11.64 -13.55
CA PRO A 49 3.21 -12.24 -14.87
C PRO A 49 1.97 -11.78 -15.65
N LEU A 50 2.15 -11.56 -16.93
CA LEU A 50 1.05 -11.28 -17.86
C LEU A 50 0.77 -12.52 -18.71
N GLU A 51 -0.50 -12.68 -19.10
CA GLU A 51 -0.93 -13.69 -20.06
C GLU A 51 -1.76 -13.07 -21.18
N PRO A 52 -1.75 -13.68 -22.39
CA PRO A 52 -2.53 -13.17 -23.51
C PRO A 52 -4.02 -13.39 -23.26
N ARG A 53 -4.84 -12.42 -23.71
CA ARG A 53 -6.30 -12.47 -23.66
C ARG A 53 -6.88 -12.04 -24.99
N ALA A 54 -7.83 -12.80 -25.55
CA ALA A 54 -8.60 -12.37 -26.71
C ALA A 54 -9.52 -11.21 -26.33
N ILE A 55 -9.50 -10.15 -27.14
CA ILE A 55 -10.36 -8.98 -26.95
C ILE A 55 -11.20 -8.74 -28.22
N HIS A 56 -12.41 -8.22 -28.04
CA HIS A 56 -13.25 -7.73 -29.13
C HIS A 56 -12.84 -6.29 -29.48
N HIS A 57 -12.03 -6.17 -30.53
CA HIS A 57 -11.62 -4.89 -31.08
C HIS A 57 -12.62 -4.45 -32.17
N PRO A 58 -12.81 -3.15 -32.47
CA PRO A 58 -13.68 -2.69 -33.56
C PRO A 58 -13.40 -3.32 -34.93
N GLN A 59 -12.18 -3.77 -35.17
CA GLN A 59 -11.73 -4.44 -36.41
C GLN A 59 -11.68 -5.97 -36.30
N GLY A 60 -12.39 -6.59 -35.34
CA GLY A 60 -12.42 -8.02 -35.10
C GLY A 60 -11.63 -8.45 -33.88
N ILE A 61 -11.47 -9.76 -33.68
CA ILE A 61 -10.75 -10.30 -32.51
C ILE A 61 -9.25 -9.98 -32.61
N ARG A 62 -8.69 -9.49 -31.52
CA ARG A 62 -7.26 -9.17 -31.35
C ARG A 62 -6.74 -9.77 -30.05
N GLN A 63 -5.41 -9.82 -29.93
CA GLN A 63 -4.73 -10.17 -28.70
C GLN A 63 -4.60 -8.92 -27.81
N GLY A 64 -5.03 -9.04 -26.57
CA GLY A 64 -4.72 -8.13 -25.47
C GLY A 64 -3.95 -8.86 -24.38
N TRP A 65 -3.82 -8.24 -23.22
CA TRP A 65 -3.09 -8.76 -22.05
C TRP A 65 -3.93 -8.63 -20.78
N GLN A 66 -3.70 -9.54 -19.85
CA GLN A 66 -4.23 -9.46 -18.48
C GLN A 66 -3.17 -9.97 -17.49
N VAL A 67 -3.31 -9.61 -16.21
CA VAL A 67 -2.47 -10.19 -15.16
C VAL A 67 -2.83 -11.67 -15.01
N ALA A 68 -1.84 -12.54 -15.10
CA ALA A 68 -2.05 -13.97 -14.95
C ALA A 68 -2.47 -14.28 -13.51
N GLN A 69 -3.59 -15.00 -13.36
CA GLN A 69 -4.12 -15.42 -12.06
C GLN A 69 -4.29 -14.26 -11.07
N GLU A 70 -4.77 -13.10 -11.51
CA GLU A 70 -4.94 -11.90 -10.68
C GLU A 70 -5.74 -12.18 -9.39
N HIS A 71 -6.70 -13.11 -9.42
CA HIS A 71 -7.46 -13.55 -8.26
C HIS A 71 -6.64 -14.22 -7.15
N GLN A 72 -5.40 -14.64 -7.45
CA GLN A 72 -4.45 -15.17 -6.45
C GLN A 72 -3.54 -14.09 -5.86
N VAL A 73 -3.72 -12.83 -6.27
CA VAL A 73 -3.03 -11.66 -5.70
C VAL A 73 -4.00 -10.96 -4.76
N ALA A 74 -3.76 -10.99 -3.45
CA ALA A 74 -4.60 -10.30 -2.47
C ALA A 74 -4.02 -8.94 -2.08
N LEU A 75 -4.88 -7.94 -2.02
CA LEU A 75 -4.56 -6.62 -1.47
C LEU A 75 -4.89 -6.63 0.02
N ILE A 76 -3.89 -6.46 0.88
CA ILE A 76 -4.03 -6.40 2.34
C ILE A 76 -3.82 -4.96 2.76
N VAL A 77 -4.92 -4.26 3.00
CA VAL A 77 -4.92 -2.83 3.32
C VAL A 77 -4.89 -2.63 4.82
N LEU A 78 -3.82 -2.04 5.33
CA LEU A 78 -3.69 -1.75 6.75
C LEU A 78 -4.48 -0.50 7.12
N MET A 79 -5.51 -0.72 7.90
CA MET A 79 -6.45 0.32 8.32
C MET A 79 -5.84 1.16 9.46
N ARG A 80 -6.12 2.45 9.53
CA ARG A 80 -7.01 3.26 8.65
C ARG A 80 -6.23 3.93 7.51
N ALA A 81 -4.95 4.27 7.74
CA ALA A 81 -4.17 5.12 6.83
C ALA A 81 -4.02 4.53 5.41
N GLY A 82 -3.93 3.21 5.29
CA GLY A 82 -3.74 2.53 4.00
C GLY A 82 -4.96 2.56 3.07
N LEU A 83 -6.17 2.92 3.55
CA LEU A 83 -7.42 2.79 2.80
C LEU A 83 -7.33 3.40 1.39
N TYR A 84 -7.05 4.68 1.30
CA TYR A 84 -7.07 5.38 0.02
C TYR A 84 -5.94 4.99 -0.93
N ALA A 85 -4.76 4.64 -0.38
CA ALA A 85 -3.70 4.04 -1.18
C ALA A 85 -4.14 2.68 -1.74
N GLY A 86 -4.82 1.86 -0.93
CA GLY A 86 -5.39 0.58 -1.33
C GLY A 86 -6.42 0.72 -2.45
N GLU A 87 -7.32 1.69 -2.36
CA GLU A 87 -8.28 1.97 -3.43
C GLU A 87 -7.56 2.33 -4.76
N GLY A 88 -6.49 3.10 -4.69
CA GLY A 88 -5.67 3.40 -5.87
C GLY A 88 -5.03 2.17 -6.49
N VAL A 89 -4.50 1.24 -5.69
CA VAL A 89 -3.96 -0.04 -6.18
C VAL A 89 -5.06 -0.90 -6.80
N ARG A 90 -6.25 -0.95 -6.18
CA ARG A 90 -7.41 -1.69 -6.67
C ARG A 90 -7.90 -1.23 -8.04
N GLU A 91 -7.75 0.04 -8.39
CA GLU A 91 -8.07 0.51 -9.74
C GLU A 91 -7.22 -0.14 -10.83
N VAL A 92 -6.05 -0.63 -10.47
CA VAL A 92 -5.10 -1.32 -11.36
C VAL A 92 -5.32 -2.83 -11.33
N LEU A 93 -5.47 -3.42 -10.15
CA LEU A 93 -5.71 -4.85 -9.91
C LEU A 93 -7.19 -5.08 -9.56
N LYS A 94 -8.04 -5.08 -10.57
CA LYS A 94 -9.50 -5.02 -10.44
C LYS A 94 -10.13 -6.31 -9.94
N SER A 95 -9.50 -7.46 -10.20
CA SER A 95 -9.99 -8.79 -9.84
C SER A 95 -9.30 -9.35 -8.59
N ALA A 96 -8.33 -8.62 -8.03
CA ALA A 96 -7.64 -9.01 -6.81
C ALA A 96 -8.58 -8.91 -5.59
N PRO A 97 -8.72 -9.98 -4.77
CA PRO A 97 -9.42 -9.87 -3.50
C PRO A 97 -8.75 -8.84 -2.59
N MET A 98 -9.56 -8.08 -1.86
CA MET A 98 -9.08 -6.99 -1.00
C MET A 98 -9.59 -7.19 0.43
N LEU A 99 -8.66 -7.22 1.37
CA LEU A 99 -8.93 -7.32 2.79
C LEU A 99 -8.55 -6.00 3.48
N HIS A 100 -9.48 -5.48 4.27
CA HIS A 100 -9.22 -4.35 5.16
C HIS A 100 -8.88 -4.89 6.54
N VAL A 101 -7.66 -4.68 6.98
CA VAL A 101 -7.12 -5.33 8.17
C VAL A 101 -6.72 -4.30 9.22
N SER A 102 -7.22 -4.46 10.42
CA SER A 102 -6.67 -3.78 11.58
C SER A 102 -5.52 -4.64 12.11
N ALA A 103 -4.29 -4.29 11.77
CA ALA A 103 -3.09 -4.95 12.28
C ALA A 103 -2.43 -4.10 13.38
N PRO A 104 -2.85 -4.27 14.66
CA PRO A 104 -2.19 -3.60 15.76
C PRO A 104 -0.71 -3.99 15.79
N ARG A 105 0.14 -3.05 16.18
CA ARG A 105 1.59 -3.28 16.26
C ARG A 105 1.88 -4.58 17.00
N GLY A 106 2.68 -5.45 16.39
CA GLY A 106 3.14 -6.72 16.96
C GLY A 106 2.16 -7.90 16.86
N ARG A 107 0.96 -7.76 16.27
CA ARG A 107 -0.03 -8.86 16.22
C ARG A 107 -0.21 -9.55 14.88
N GLY A 108 0.07 -8.85 13.77
CA GLY A 108 -0.15 -9.40 12.43
C GLY A 108 -1.64 -9.57 12.06
N LEU A 109 -1.91 -10.50 11.14
CA LEU A 109 -3.25 -10.87 10.66
C LEU A 109 -3.96 -11.77 11.66
N SER A 110 -5.28 -11.67 11.74
CA SER A 110 -6.10 -12.61 12.51
C SER A 110 -6.20 -13.97 11.81
N GLU A 111 -6.57 -15.02 12.55
CA GLU A 111 -6.84 -16.34 11.95
C GLU A 111 -7.99 -16.28 10.93
N GLY A 112 -8.96 -15.38 11.13
CA GLY A 112 -10.03 -15.13 10.17
C GLY A 112 -9.49 -14.55 8.85
N ASP A 113 -8.60 -13.57 8.91
CA ASP A 113 -7.97 -12.98 7.71
C ASP A 113 -7.14 -14.04 6.96
N LEU A 114 -6.35 -14.82 7.69
CA LEU A 114 -5.54 -15.91 7.13
C LEU A 114 -6.41 -16.99 6.48
N GLY A 115 -7.54 -17.32 7.11
CA GLY A 115 -8.55 -18.24 6.57
C GLY A 115 -9.15 -17.73 5.26
N GLN A 116 -9.48 -16.44 5.16
CA GLN A 116 -9.99 -15.83 3.93
C GLN A 116 -8.95 -15.89 2.80
N LEU A 117 -7.68 -15.56 3.07
CA LEU A 117 -6.60 -15.69 2.09
C LEU A 117 -6.48 -17.11 1.55
N ALA A 118 -6.55 -18.11 2.44
CA ALA A 118 -6.49 -19.52 2.05
C ALA A 118 -7.71 -19.95 1.21
N GLN A 119 -8.91 -19.54 1.57
CA GLN A 119 -10.14 -19.83 0.82
C GLN A 119 -10.13 -19.23 -0.59
N CYS A 120 -9.55 -18.03 -0.75
CA CYS A 120 -9.38 -17.39 -2.05
C CYS A 120 -8.24 -18.00 -2.89
N GLY A 121 -7.49 -18.96 -2.36
CA GLY A 121 -6.34 -19.57 -3.07
C GLY A 121 -5.20 -18.58 -3.31
N VAL A 122 -5.05 -17.59 -2.45
CA VAL A 122 -4.04 -16.52 -2.57
C VAL A 122 -2.63 -17.08 -2.48
N ARG A 123 -1.75 -16.63 -3.38
CA ARG A 123 -0.32 -16.97 -3.41
C ARG A 123 0.58 -15.75 -3.27
N THR A 124 0.07 -14.59 -3.64
CA THR A 124 0.79 -13.32 -3.56
C THR A 124 -0.01 -12.34 -2.72
N CYS A 125 0.63 -11.74 -1.73
CA CYS A 125 0.03 -10.73 -0.87
C CYS A 125 0.69 -9.37 -1.08
N VAL A 126 -0.11 -8.34 -1.21
CA VAL A 126 0.31 -6.95 -1.36
C VAL A 126 -0.14 -6.20 -0.12
N LEU A 127 0.79 -5.96 0.81
CA LEU A 127 0.54 -5.16 2.01
C LEU A 127 0.58 -3.68 1.64
N ILE A 128 -0.47 -2.95 1.97
CA ILE A 128 -0.60 -1.53 1.61
C ILE A 128 -0.81 -0.70 2.86
N ASP A 129 0.11 0.23 3.09
CA ASP A 129 0.02 1.24 4.15
C ASP A 129 0.49 2.60 3.61
N SER A 130 -0.13 3.68 4.02
CA SER A 130 0.33 5.01 3.61
C SER A 130 1.67 5.37 4.23
N VAL A 131 1.92 4.97 5.47
CA VAL A 131 3.15 5.33 6.20
C VAL A 131 3.72 4.11 6.93
N VAL A 132 4.80 3.57 6.43
CA VAL A 132 5.57 2.54 7.14
C VAL A 132 6.62 3.23 8.00
N ASN A 133 6.27 3.56 9.24
CA ASN A 133 7.15 4.32 10.13
C ASN A 133 8.25 3.44 10.76
N THR A 134 7.84 2.48 11.60
CA THR A 134 8.77 1.57 12.30
C THR A 134 8.78 0.15 11.74
N GLY A 135 7.81 -0.20 10.91
CA GLY A 135 7.60 -1.56 10.43
C GLY A 135 6.82 -2.48 11.39
N GLY A 136 6.47 -1.99 12.59
CA GLY A 136 5.85 -2.83 13.63
C GLY A 136 4.49 -3.45 13.26
N SER A 137 3.76 -2.92 12.27
CA SER A 137 2.56 -3.55 11.73
C SER A 137 2.86 -4.48 10.55
N ILE A 138 3.97 -4.24 9.84
CA ILE A 138 4.36 -4.98 8.63
C ILE A 138 5.07 -6.28 8.98
N GLU A 139 6.06 -6.25 9.88
CA GLU A 139 6.93 -7.40 10.19
C GLU A 139 6.16 -8.64 10.66
N PRO A 140 5.18 -8.55 11.59
CA PRO A 140 4.40 -9.73 11.99
C PRO A 140 3.62 -10.35 10.82
N VAL A 141 3.08 -9.52 9.93
CA VAL A 141 2.37 -9.99 8.74
C VAL A 141 3.32 -10.70 7.80
N LEU A 142 4.48 -10.12 7.50
CA LEU A 142 5.50 -10.76 6.66
C LEU A 142 5.92 -12.12 7.21
N GLY A 143 6.11 -12.25 8.54
CA GLY A 143 6.41 -13.51 9.19
C GLY A 143 5.32 -14.57 8.97
N GLN A 144 4.05 -14.18 9.11
CA GLN A 144 2.93 -15.09 8.90
C GLN A 144 2.78 -15.54 7.44
N LEU A 145 3.04 -14.63 6.48
CA LEU A 145 2.99 -14.94 5.05
C LEU A 145 4.17 -15.84 4.64
N GLY A 146 5.38 -15.56 5.14
CA GLY A 146 6.58 -16.35 4.87
C GLY A 146 6.45 -17.82 5.32
N VAL A 147 5.92 -18.07 6.52
CA VAL A 147 5.64 -19.43 7.02
C VAL A 147 4.68 -20.19 6.09
N ARG A 148 3.80 -19.48 5.37
CA ARG A 148 2.84 -20.07 4.43
C ARG A 148 3.36 -20.15 2.99
N GLY A 149 4.59 -19.74 2.74
CA GLY A 149 5.18 -19.74 1.40
C GLY A 149 4.54 -18.75 0.44
N MET A 150 3.87 -17.71 0.96
CA MET A 150 3.24 -16.68 0.14
C MET A 150 4.27 -15.62 -0.25
N ARG A 151 4.26 -15.21 -1.52
CA ARG A 151 5.06 -14.07 -1.98
C ARG A 151 4.49 -12.77 -1.41
N ALA A 152 5.34 -11.88 -0.95
CA ALA A 152 4.93 -10.64 -0.32
C ALA A 152 5.49 -9.40 -1.05
N PHE A 153 4.62 -8.42 -1.27
CA PHE A 153 4.96 -7.05 -1.62
C PHE A 153 4.51 -6.11 -0.52
N VAL A 154 5.27 -5.05 -0.29
CA VAL A 154 4.91 -3.97 0.63
C VAL A 154 4.90 -2.67 -0.17
N LEU A 155 3.71 -2.07 -0.31
CA LEU A 155 3.52 -0.79 -0.96
C LEU A 155 3.29 0.27 0.11
N SER A 156 4.08 1.33 0.08
CA SER A 156 3.86 2.46 0.98
C SER A 156 4.13 3.80 0.28
N LEU A 157 3.36 4.80 0.68
CA LEU A 157 3.52 6.15 0.12
C LEU A 157 4.77 6.82 0.68
N VAL A 158 5.14 6.51 1.94
CA VAL A 158 6.37 6.99 2.55
C VAL A 158 6.88 6.05 3.64
N ALA A 159 8.20 5.92 3.72
CA ALA A 159 8.89 5.34 4.86
C ALA A 159 10.17 6.15 5.17
N PRO A 160 10.62 6.20 6.44
CA PRO A 160 11.98 6.64 6.75
C PRO A 160 12.99 5.74 6.04
N ARG A 161 14.06 6.33 5.49
CA ARG A 161 15.11 5.59 4.76
C ARG A 161 15.68 4.45 5.59
N SER A 162 16.04 4.73 6.84
CA SER A 162 16.60 3.73 7.76
C SER A 162 15.64 2.56 8.02
N THR A 163 14.34 2.83 8.12
CA THR A 163 13.32 1.79 8.27
C THR A 163 13.18 0.97 7.00
N ALA A 164 13.13 1.60 5.84
CA ALA A 164 13.01 0.90 4.56
C ALA A 164 14.20 -0.03 4.30
N GLU A 165 15.41 0.45 4.52
CA GLU A 165 16.65 -0.34 4.39
C GLU A 165 16.71 -1.49 5.38
N ARG A 166 16.36 -1.24 6.66
CA ARG A 166 16.29 -2.28 7.68
C ARG A 166 15.28 -3.37 7.35
N LEU A 167 14.08 -2.99 6.94
CA LEU A 167 13.03 -3.96 6.57
C LEU A 167 13.45 -4.79 5.34
N ALA A 168 14.01 -4.16 4.32
CA ALA A 168 14.49 -4.86 3.13
C ALA A 168 15.63 -5.84 3.44
N ALA A 169 16.51 -5.49 4.39
CA ALA A 169 17.58 -6.38 4.84
C ALA A 169 17.03 -7.55 5.69
N ALA A 170 16.04 -7.29 6.56
CA ALA A 170 15.44 -8.32 7.41
C ALA A 170 14.52 -9.27 6.63
N TRP A 171 13.92 -8.82 5.53
CA TRP A 171 12.95 -9.57 4.72
C TRP A 171 13.35 -9.59 3.24
N PRO A 172 14.47 -10.26 2.87
CA PRO A 172 15.02 -10.23 1.51
C PRO A 172 14.09 -10.85 0.47
N GLU A 173 13.15 -11.71 0.87
CA GLU A 173 12.17 -12.34 -0.01
C GLU A 173 10.95 -11.45 -0.27
N ALA A 174 10.75 -10.39 0.52
CA ALA A 174 9.68 -9.42 0.29
C ALA A 174 10.17 -8.29 -0.62
N HIS A 175 9.27 -7.79 -1.47
CA HIS A 175 9.55 -6.64 -2.34
C HIS A 175 8.91 -5.38 -1.78
N PHE A 176 9.72 -4.37 -1.49
CA PHE A 176 9.26 -3.06 -0.99
C PHE A 176 9.23 -2.05 -2.14
N LEU A 177 8.04 -1.55 -2.47
CA LEU A 177 7.81 -0.52 -3.48
C LEU A 177 7.30 0.74 -2.78
N LEU A 178 8.14 1.73 -2.65
CA LEU A 178 7.85 2.95 -1.90
C LEU A 178 7.72 4.14 -2.84
N ALA A 179 6.63 4.89 -2.75
CA ALA A 179 6.55 6.12 -3.53
C ALA A 179 7.69 7.06 -3.12
N ARG A 180 7.92 7.21 -1.82
CA ARG A 180 8.98 8.10 -1.32
C ARG A 180 9.68 7.53 -0.08
N VAL A 181 10.98 7.73 0.01
CA VAL A 181 11.73 7.63 1.27
C VAL A 181 11.97 9.02 1.86
N SER A 182 12.06 9.09 3.19
CA SER A 182 12.30 10.32 3.95
C SER A 182 13.51 10.14 4.85
N ASP A 183 14.35 11.15 4.93
CA ASP A 183 15.49 11.12 5.86
C ASP A 183 15.04 11.48 7.30
N ASN A 184 13.83 12.03 7.46
CA ASN A 184 13.25 12.32 8.75
C ASN A 184 12.35 11.17 9.21
N GLN A 185 12.38 10.88 10.52
CA GLN A 185 11.40 10.01 11.15
C GLN A 185 10.03 10.70 11.19
N TYR A 186 8.99 9.94 10.94
CA TYR A 186 7.62 10.42 11.01
C TYR A 186 7.08 10.29 12.44
N VAL A 187 6.60 11.40 12.99
CA VAL A 187 5.92 11.41 14.29
C VAL A 187 4.42 11.48 14.06
N GLY A 188 3.78 10.32 13.92
CA GLY A 188 2.33 10.20 13.66
C GLY A 188 1.52 10.21 14.93
N THR A 189 1.35 11.38 15.56
CA THR A 189 0.49 11.58 16.74
C THR A 189 -0.38 12.82 16.56
N GLY A 190 -1.61 12.78 17.10
CA GLY A 190 -2.52 13.92 17.05
C GLY A 190 -2.77 14.47 15.64
N PRO A 191 -2.62 15.78 15.42
CA PRO A 191 -2.85 16.41 14.11
C PRO A 191 -1.89 15.96 13.00
N ALA A 192 -0.73 15.39 13.34
CA ALA A 192 0.23 14.88 12.37
C ALA A 192 -0.07 13.44 11.96
N ASP A 193 -0.97 12.71 12.63
CA ASP A 193 -1.34 11.35 12.28
C ASP A 193 -2.06 11.30 10.91
N THR A 194 -1.56 10.47 10.01
CA THR A 194 -2.10 10.37 8.66
C THR A 194 -3.55 9.89 8.63
N GLY A 195 -3.92 8.95 9.50
CA GLY A 195 -5.30 8.49 9.63
C GLY A 195 -6.22 9.61 10.10
N ASN A 196 -5.83 10.37 11.10
CA ASN A 196 -6.63 11.51 11.58
C ASN A 196 -6.81 12.56 10.49
N ARG A 197 -5.75 12.89 9.76
CA ARG A 197 -5.81 13.84 8.64
C ARG A 197 -6.73 13.37 7.50
N LEU A 198 -6.64 12.09 7.12
CA LEU A 198 -7.44 11.51 6.03
C LEU A 198 -8.95 11.48 6.35
N PHE A 199 -9.30 11.30 7.61
CA PHE A 199 -10.69 11.12 8.03
C PHE A 199 -11.27 12.33 8.78
N GLY A 200 -10.50 13.40 8.94
CA GLY A 200 -10.94 14.58 9.68
C GLY A 200 -11.26 14.28 11.15
N THR A 201 -10.66 13.24 11.73
CA THR A 201 -10.88 12.82 13.12
C THR A 201 -9.84 13.42 14.06
N ILE A 202 -9.36 14.61 13.74
CA ILE A 202 -8.53 15.39 14.64
C ILE A 202 -9.48 15.83 15.75
N GLU A 203 -9.18 15.49 17.00
CA GLU A 203 -9.82 16.13 18.12
C GLU A 203 -9.50 17.63 18.04
N LEU A 204 -10.49 18.42 17.64
CA LEU A 204 -10.45 19.84 17.87
C LEU A 204 -10.40 19.98 19.39
N GLU A 205 -9.30 20.44 19.95
CA GLU A 205 -9.27 20.91 21.34
C GLU A 205 -10.31 22.04 21.44
N GLU A 206 -11.54 21.69 21.77
CA GLU A 206 -12.54 22.66 22.18
C GLU A 206 -12.02 23.32 23.42
N GLY A 207 -11.61 24.58 23.30
CA GLY A 207 -11.43 25.44 24.49
C GLY A 207 -10.04 25.99 24.75
N ARG A 208 -9.25 26.35 23.74
CA ARG A 208 -8.28 27.44 23.93
C ARG A 208 -8.69 28.63 23.08
N SER A 209 -9.59 29.41 23.61
CA SER A 209 -9.75 30.81 23.21
C SER A 209 -8.46 31.57 23.48
N PRO A 210 -8.11 32.54 22.61
CA PRO A 210 -6.89 33.32 22.68
C PRO A 210 -6.77 34.15 23.97
#